data_a3cdba9e13db3aff45119df82e07ef69
#
_entry.id   a3cdba9e13db3aff45119df82e07ef69
#
_cell.length_a   1.000
_cell.length_b   1.000
_cell.length_c   1.000
_cell.angle_alpha   90.00
_cell.angle_beta   90.00
_cell.angle_gamma   90.00
#
_symmetry.space_group_name_H-M   'P 1'
#
loop_
_entity.id
_entity.type
_entity.pdbx_description
1 polymer ?
#
loop_
_entity_poly.entity_id
_entity_poly.type
_entity_poly.pdbx_seq_one_letter_code
_entity_poly.pdbx_strand_id
1 'polypeptide(L)'
;MIDNLVTYHIHKRDPLPANDALAYQYVLAGNGVFVRAETRFFTALLPVMACTVRGLPPLRPQFQLLVPRIPACLLDVVLADARRARRPNNGLNEVLYQFHHHGRAVQVKKPEQEATPTSVATSVTTAVADAASIICDLHSHGNMRVFFSQTDNADEQGARLYAVIGRLDSDPEMRLRVGVYGYWLPLPLTAVFTNNGPFKDLHQEKDDDKQRL
;
A
#
# COMPACT_ATOMS: atom_id res chain seq x y z
N MET A 1 -10.63 -10.83 26.64
CA MET A 1 -11.65 -10.07 25.88
C MET A 1 -10.89 -9.20 24.86
N ILE A 2 -11.11 -9.43 23.57
CA ILE A 2 -10.50 -8.60 22.49
C ILE A 2 -11.58 -7.60 22.06
N ASP A 3 -12.02 -6.77 23.03
CA ASP A 3 -13.21 -5.94 22.84
C ASP A 3 -12.99 -4.71 21.97
N ASN A 4 -11.72 -4.39 21.57
CA ASN A 4 -11.38 -3.17 20.82
C ASN A 4 -10.58 -3.45 19.53
N LEU A 5 -10.70 -4.64 18.94
CA LEU A 5 -10.02 -4.92 17.67
C LEU A 5 -10.53 -3.98 16.57
N VAL A 6 -11.85 -3.86 16.46
CA VAL A 6 -12.54 -2.93 15.57
C VAL A 6 -13.51 -2.09 16.38
N THR A 7 -13.46 -0.77 16.22
CA THR A 7 -14.37 0.15 16.88
C THR A 7 -15.16 0.99 15.88
N TYR A 8 -16.18 1.71 16.36
CA TYR A 8 -17.09 2.51 15.54
C TYR A 8 -17.24 3.90 16.15
N HIS A 9 -17.12 4.95 15.35
CA HIS A 9 -17.26 6.32 15.78
C HIS A 9 -18.25 7.08 14.90
N ILE A 10 -19.08 7.92 15.52
CA ILE A 10 -19.92 8.89 14.81
C ILE A 10 -19.26 10.25 14.92
N HIS A 11 -18.82 10.80 13.76
CA HIS A 11 -18.15 12.09 13.68
C HIS A 11 -19.15 13.24 13.86
N LYS A 12 -19.17 13.82 15.05
CA LYS A 12 -20.09 14.93 15.39
C LYS A 12 -19.43 16.30 15.37
N ARG A 13 -18.10 16.36 15.50
CA ARG A 13 -17.29 17.58 15.54
C ARG A 13 -15.81 17.28 15.32
N ASP A 14 -15.08 18.26 14.80
CA ASP A 14 -13.63 18.22 14.72
C ASP A 14 -12.94 18.62 16.05
N PRO A 15 -11.73 18.11 16.30
CA PRO A 15 -11.06 17.03 15.56
C PRO A 15 -11.65 15.65 15.92
N LEU A 16 -11.36 14.64 15.10
CA LEU A 16 -11.63 13.25 15.47
C LEU A 16 -10.90 12.92 16.79
N PRO A 17 -11.55 12.22 17.74
CA PRO A 17 -10.89 11.79 18.96
C PRO A 17 -9.76 10.81 18.65
N ALA A 18 -8.91 10.51 19.65
CA ALA A 18 -7.89 9.47 19.51
C ALA A 18 -8.52 8.14 19.06
N ASN A 19 -7.78 7.39 18.25
CA ASN A 19 -8.20 6.07 17.81
C ASN A 19 -8.00 5.08 18.95
N ASP A 20 -9.06 4.40 19.37
CA ASP A 20 -9.06 3.40 20.44
C ASP A 20 -9.08 1.96 19.91
N ALA A 21 -9.14 1.76 18.60
CA ALA A 21 -9.12 0.45 17.97
C ALA A 21 -7.69 -0.12 17.90
N LEU A 22 -7.56 -1.42 18.16
CA LEU A 22 -6.30 -2.14 18.03
C LEU A 22 -5.93 -2.41 16.56
N ALA A 23 -6.92 -2.59 15.68
CA ALA A 23 -6.70 -2.81 14.26
C ALA A 23 -7.17 -1.60 13.44
N TYR A 24 -8.45 -1.29 13.45
CA TYR A 24 -9.02 -0.16 12.74
C TYR A 24 -10.36 0.28 13.31
N GLN A 25 -10.76 1.51 12.99
CA GLN A 25 -12.03 2.07 13.39
C GLN A 25 -12.84 2.53 12.18
N TYR A 26 -14.13 2.18 12.13
CA TYR A 26 -15.06 2.81 11.21
C TYR A 26 -15.54 4.16 11.75
N VAL A 27 -15.64 5.14 10.83
CA VAL A 27 -16.11 6.48 11.16
C VAL A 27 -17.27 6.86 10.25
N LEU A 28 -18.45 7.10 10.84
CA LEU A 28 -19.61 7.63 10.12
C LEU A 28 -19.53 9.17 10.12
N ALA A 29 -19.52 9.78 8.94
CA ALA A 29 -19.44 11.21 8.72
C ALA A 29 -20.58 11.71 7.82
N GLY A 30 -20.70 13.03 7.65
CA GLY A 30 -21.76 13.66 6.85
C GLY A 30 -21.72 13.29 5.36
N ASN A 31 -20.57 12.89 4.84
CA ASN A 31 -20.36 12.52 3.43
C ASN A 31 -20.01 11.04 3.21
N GLY A 32 -20.13 10.20 4.24
CA GLY A 32 -19.90 8.77 4.04
C GLY A 32 -19.42 8.02 5.26
N VAL A 33 -19.07 6.76 5.01
CA VAL A 33 -18.37 5.90 5.95
C VAL A 33 -16.90 5.88 5.59
N PHE A 34 -16.05 6.02 6.59
CA PHE A 34 -14.61 5.97 6.48
C PHE A 34 -14.06 4.84 7.36
N VAL A 35 -12.86 4.38 7.04
CA VAL A 35 -12.06 3.52 7.91
C VAL A 35 -10.78 4.25 8.27
N ARG A 36 -10.36 4.19 9.52
CA ARG A 36 -9.06 4.71 9.94
C ARG A 36 -8.24 3.66 10.66
N ALA A 37 -6.94 3.74 10.45
CA ALA A 37 -5.96 2.96 11.20
C ALA A 37 -4.77 3.83 11.59
N GLU A 38 -4.14 3.43 12.68
CA GLU A 38 -2.89 4.00 13.16
C GLU A 38 -1.90 2.89 13.36
N THR A 39 -0.75 3.03 12.73
CA THR A 39 0.38 2.11 12.86
C THR A 39 1.58 2.89 13.38
N ARG A 40 2.65 2.20 13.72
CA ARG A 40 3.90 2.89 14.09
C ARG A 40 4.53 3.68 12.92
N PHE A 41 4.06 3.48 11.69
CA PHE A 41 4.63 4.07 10.48
C PHE A 41 3.78 5.19 9.90
N PHE A 42 2.47 5.11 10.05
CA PHE A 42 1.54 6.08 9.46
C PHE A 42 0.19 6.09 10.18
N THR A 43 -0.54 7.18 9.97
CA THR A 43 -1.99 7.25 10.19
C THR A 43 -2.70 7.39 8.85
N ALA A 44 -3.86 6.75 8.73
CA ALA A 44 -4.66 6.80 7.51
C ALA A 44 -6.16 6.87 7.83
N LEU A 45 -6.90 7.65 7.01
CA LEU A 45 -8.35 7.74 7.01
C LEU A 45 -8.83 7.59 5.56
N LEU A 46 -9.46 6.49 5.24
CA LEU A 46 -9.84 6.10 3.88
C LEU A 46 -11.36 6.09 3.73
N PRO A 47 -11.90 6.49 2.55
CA PRO A 47 -13.31 6.36 2.26
C PRO A 47 -13.66 4.87 2.03
N VAL A 48 -14.76 4.42 2.63
CA VAL A 48 -15.33 3.08 2.46
C VAL A 48 -16.54 3.16 1.53
N MET A 49 -17.43 4.11 1.80
CA MET A 49 -18.68 4.28 1.05
C MET A 49 -19.13 5.75 1.10
N ALA A 50 -19.48 6.29 -0.06
CA ALA A 50 -20.08 7.62 -0.14
C ALA A 50 -21.57 7.54 0.17
N CYS A 51 -22.02 8.35 1.12
CA CYS A 51 -23.45 8.54 1.40
C CYS A 51 -23.65 9.90 2.08
N THR A 52 -24.87 10.42 2.12
CA THR A 52 -25.17 11.67 2.82
C THR A 52 -25.86 11.37 4.13
N VAL A 53 -25.25 11.82 5.24
CA VAL A 53 -25.82 11.72 6.59
C VAL A 53 -26.02 13.14 7.12
N ARG A 54 -27.31 13.55 7.21
CA ARG A 54 -27.68 14.90 7.66
C ARG A 54 -27.30 15.09 9.13
N GLY A 55 -26.80 16.27 9.44
CA GLY A 55 -26.45 16.66 10.81
C GLY A 55 -25.05 16.22 11.25
N LEU A 56 -24.28 15.55 10.41
CA LEU A 56 -22.86 15.24 10.67
C LEU A 56 -21.97 16.08 9.79
N PRO A 57 -20.81 16.53 10.27
CA PRO A 57 -19.79 17.18 9.45
C PRO A 57 -19.13 16.20 8.48
N PRO A 58 -18.67 16.69 7.31
CA PRO A 58 -17.97 15.87 6.34
C PRO A 58 -16.51 15.61 6.78
N LEU A 59 -15.94 14.49 6.31
CA LEU A 59 -14.52 14.16 6.44
C LEU A 59 -13.83 14.14 5.08
N ARG A 60 -12.52 14.34 5.08
CA ARG A 60 -11.66 14.17 3.90
C ARG A 60 -10.71 13.00 4.13
N PRO A 61 -10.40 12.20 3.09
CA PRO A 61 -9.35 11.20 3.18
C PRO A 61 -8.04 11.84 3.62
N GLN A 62 -7.27 11.14 4.46
CA GLN A 62 -6.01 11.62 5.01
C GLN A 62 -5.00 10.49 5.06
N PHE A 63 -3.75 10.83 4.80
CA PHE A 63 -2.60 9.97 5.04
C PHE A 63 -1.48 10.81 5.61
N GLN A 64 -0.85 10.33 6.67
CA GLN A 64 0.32 10.96 7.28
C GLN A 64 1.37 9.90 7.59
N LEU A 65 2.54 10.04 7.00
CA LEU A 65 3.70 9.24 7.36
C LEU A 65 4.27 9.75 8.70
N LEU A 66 4.49 8.84 9.65
CA LEU A 66 5.00 9.16 11.00
C LEU A 66 6.51 8.92 11.13
N VAL A 67 7.14 8.37 10.11
CA VAL A 67 8.57 8.07 10.04
C VAL A 67 9.21 8.86 8.90
N PRO A 68 10.54 9.00 8.85
CA PRO A 68 11.21 9.61 7.71
C PRO A 68 10.85 8.92 6.39
N ARG A 69 10.75 9.71 5.30
CA ARG A 69 10.51 9.16 3.97
C ARG A 69 11.60 8.17 3.59
N ILE A 70 11.21 7.15 2.86
CA ILE A 70 12.10 6.12 2.33
C ILE A 70 13.02 6.75 1.27
N PRO A 71 14.35 6.58 1.36
CA PRO A 71 15.28 7.07 0.35
C PRO A 71 14.97 6.50 -1.04
N ALA A 72 14.79 7.35 -2.03
CA ALA A 72 14.43 6.93 -3.38
C ALA A 72 15.52 6.09 -4.08
N CYS A 73 16.79 6.19 -3.64
CA CYS A 73 17.86 5.33 -4.15
C CYS A 73 17.60 3.83 -3.92
N LEU A 74 16.75 3.46 -2.96
CA LEU A 74 16.32 2.08 -2.78
C LEU A 74 15.41 1.60 -3.92
N LEU A 75 14.70 2.52 -4.58
CA LEU A 75 13.91 2.21 -5.77
C LEU A 75 14.80 1.89 -6.97
N ASP A 76 15.98 2.51 -7.08
CA ASP A 76 16.98 2.15 -8.10
C ASP A 76 17.48 0.72 -7.91
N VAL A 77 17.73 0.33 -6.65
CA VAL A 77 18.14 -1.04 -6.30
C VAL A 77 17.05 -2.04 -6.68
N VAL A 78 15.79 -1.73 -6.34
CA VAL A 78 14.64 -2.58 -6.68
C VAL A 78 14.51 -2.74 -8.20
N LEU A 79 14.57 -1.64 -8.97
CA LEU A 79 14.48 -1.71 -10.43
C LEU A 79 15.61 -2.53 -11.03
N ALA A 80 16.85 -2.33 -10.57
CA ALA A 80 18.01 -3.07 -11.07
C ALA A 80 17.89 -4.58 -10.78
N ASP A 81 17.38 -4.97 -9.61
CA ASP A 81 17.18 -6.39 -9.26
C ASP A 81 15.99 -6.99 -10.02
N ALA A 82 14.87 -6.29 -10.11
CA ALA A 82 13.67 -6.75 -10.83
C ALA A 82 13.95 -7.01 -12.32
N ARG A 83 14.80 -6.20 -12.96
CA ARG A 83 15.28 -6.42 -14.34
C ARG A 83 16.12 -7.68 -14.50
N ARG A 84 16.70 -8.21 -13.45
CA ARG A 84 17.50 -9.46 -13.46
C ARG A 84 16.64 -10.72 -13.31
N ALA A 85 15.39 -10.59 -12.92
CA ALA A 85 14.46 -11.73 -12.77
C ALA A 85 14.02 -12.31 -14.12
N ARG A 86 14.96 -12.49 -15.05
CA ARG A 86 14.72 -12.94 -16.45
C ARG A 86 14.57 -14.45 -16.51
N ARG A 87 13.69 -14.86 -17.41
CA ARG A 87 13.49 -16.26 -17.82
C ARG A 87 14.28 -16.58 -19.07
N PRO A 88 14.46 -17.87 -19.42
CA PRO A 88 15.16 -18.28 -20.65
C PRO A 88 14.58 -17.66 -21.93
N ASN A 89 13.26 -17.38 -21.96
CA ASN A 89 12.57 -16.73 -23.09
C ASN A 89 12.60 -15.19 -23.05
N ASN A 90 13.52 -14.62 -22.26
CA ASN A 90 13.71 -13.18 -22.05
C ASN A 90 12.51 -12.44 -21.40
N GLY A 91 11.49 -13.14 -20.92
CA GLY A 91 10.44 -12.56 -20.09
C GLY A 91 10.93 -12.29 -18.66
N LEU A 92 10.15 -11.54 -17.89
CA LEU A 92 10.40 -11.27 -16.46
C LEU A 92 9.42 -12.07 -15.61
N ASN A 93 9.90 -12.60 -14.48
CA ASN A 93 9.04 -13.06 -13.41
C ASN A 93 8.63 -11.89 -12.53
N GLU A 94 7.49 -12.03 -11.86
CA GLU A 94 7.14 -11.13 -10.76
C GLU A 94 8.10 -11.34 -9.60
N VAL A 95 8.38 -10.26 -8.88
CA VAL A 95 9.27 -10.28 -7.70
C VAL A 95 8.64 -9.42 -6.63
N LEU A 96 8.60 -9.94 -5.39
CA LEU A 96 8.19 -9.21 -4.21
C LEU A 96 9.43 -8.65 -3.48
N TYR A 97 9.31 -7.42 -3.06
CA TYR A 97 10.27 -6.71 -2.20
C TYR A 97 9.54 -6.17 -0.97
N GLN A 98 10.21 -6.21 0.16
CA GLN A 98 9.72 -5.67 1.43
C GLN A 98 10.65 -4.58 1.92
N PHE A 99 10.08 -3.40 2.16
CA PHE A 99 10.79 -2.31 2.80
C PHE A 99 10.63 -2.44 4.31
N HIS A 100 11.72 -2.71 5.00
CA HIS A 100 11.78 -2.86 6.45
C HIS A 100 12.31 -1.59 7.10
N HIS A 101 11.56 -1.04 8.04
CA HIS A 101 11.95 0.16 8.76
C HIS A 101 12.45 -0.18 10.17
N HIS A 102 13.72 0.09 10.43
CA HIS A 102 14.39 -0.14 11.70
C HIS A 102 14.90 1.19 12.29
N GLY A 103 14.03 1.88 13.04
CA GLY A 103 14.36 3.18 13.63
C GLY A 103 14.60 4.28 12.58
N ARG A 104 15.86 4.55 12.25
CA ARG A 104 16.23 5.54 11.22
C ARG A 104 16.68 4.93 9.88
N ALA A 105 16.82 3.62 9.84
CA ALA A 105 17.30 2.91 8.66
C ALA A 105 16.13 2.20 7.97
N VAL A 106 16.16 2.21 6.63
CA VAL A 106 15.27 1.42 5.80
C VAL A 106 16.11 0.44 5.00
N GLN A 107 15.69 -0.83 4.99
CA GLN A 107 16.32 -1.89 4.20
C GLN A 107 15.29 -2.47 3.24
N VAL A 108 15.72 -2.78 2.02
CA VAL A 108 14.93 -3.57 1.07
C VAL A 108 15.36 -5.01 1.21
N LYS A 109 14.39 -5.89 1.45
CA LYS A 109 14.59 -7.33 1.45
C LYS A 109 13.78 -7.96 0.31
N LYS A 110 14.34 -8.97 -0.30
CA LYS A 110 13.66 -9.88 -1.19
C LYS A 110 13.41 -11.16 -0.41
N PRO A 111 12.18 -11.42 0.05
CA PRO A 111 11.90 -12.64 0.80
C PRO A 111 12.12 -13.87 -0.06
N GLU A 112 12.29 -15.02 0.58
CA GLU A 112 12.25 -16.29 -0.12
C GLU A 112 10.87 -16.46 -0.75
N GLN A 113 10.81 -16.68 -2.06
CA GLN A 113 9.58 -16.61 -2.84
C GLN A 113 9.60 -17.56 -4.02
N GLU A 114 8.44 -18.09 -4.33
CA GLU A 114 8.17 -18.77 -5.60
C GLU A 114 7.58 -17.73 -6.57
N ALA A 115 8.29 -17.51 -7.69
CA ALA A 115 7.97 -16.46 -8.63
C ALA A 115 7.59 -17.02 -9.99
N THR A 116 6.44 -16.57 -10.52
CA THR A 116 5.95 -16.88 -11.87
C THR A 116 5.83 -15.58 -12.69
N PRO A 117 5.45 -15.64 -13.98
CA PRO A 117 5.22 -14.42 -14.75
C PRO A 117 4.06 -13.54 -14.26
N THR A 118 3.13 -14.10 -13.47
CA THR A 118 1.86 -13.47 -13.09
C THR A 118 1.53 -13.63 -11.61
N SER A 119 2.46 -14.15 -10.82
CA SER A 119 2.27 -14.29 -9.37
C SER A 119 3.59 -14.45 -8.64
N VAL A 120 3.60 -14.00 -7.41
CA VAL A 120 4.70 -14.23 -6.45
C VAL A 120 4.10 -14.65 -5.11
N ALA A 121 4.57 -15.79 -4.57
CA ALA A 121 4.16 -16.29 -3.28
C ALA A 121 5.38 -16.39 -2.34
N THR A 122 5.21 -16.00 -1.08
CA THR A 122 6.25 -16.13 -0.06
C THR A 122 6.00 -17.33 0.83
N SER A 123 7.07 -17.99 1.31
CA SER A 123 6.92 -19.02 2.33
C SER A 123 6.45 -18.40 3.65
N VAL A 124 5.44 -19.00 4.26
CA VAL A 124 4.79 -18.50 5.52
C VAL A 124 5.80 -18.32 6.67
N THR A 125 6.88 -19.11 6.70
CA THR A 125 7.89 -19.08 7.78
C THR A 125 8.73 -17.80 7.81
N THR A 126 8.98 -17.17 6.66
CA THR A 126 9.79 -15.94 6.59
C THR A 126 8.97 -14.69 6.90
N ALA A 127 7.65 -14.73 6.68
CA ALA A 127 6.77 -13.58 6.85
C ALA A 127 6.50 -13.21 8.32
N VAL A 128 6.60 -14.15 9.27
CA VAL A 128 6.17 -13.93 10.66
C VAL A 128 7.25 -13.22 11.51
N ALA A 129 8.51 -13.55 11.31
CA ALA A 129 9.59 -13.06 12.20
C ALA A 129 9.87 -11.55 12.06
N ASP A 130 9.61 -10.96 10.88
CA ASP A 130 9.92 -9.55 10.59
C ASP A 130 8.67 -8.70 10.22
N ALA A 131 7.47 -9.28 10.26
CA ALA A 131 6.23 -8.65 9.79
C ALA A 131 5.97 -7.26 10.40
N ALA A 132 6.34 -7.07 11.66
CA ALA A 132 6.17 -5.80 12.36
C ALA A 132 7.08 -4.68 11.82
N SER A 133 8.19 -4.99 11.14
CA SER A 133 9.10 -3.99 10.59
C SER A 133 8.76 -3.57 9.16
N ILE A 134 7.88 -4.32 8.48
CA ILE A 134 7.52 -4.06 7.09
C ILE A 134 6.62 -2.83 7.01
N ILE A 135 7.10 -1.79 6.34
CA ILE A 135 6.34 -0.56 6.06
C ILE A 135 5.64 -0.62 4.70
N CYS A 136 6.27 -1.26 3.71
CA CYS A 136 5.75 -1.34 2.34
C CYS A 136 6.09 -2.69 1.71
N ASP A 137 5.09 -3.33 1.11
CA ASP A 137 5.26 -4.44 0.18
C ASP A 137 5.22 -3.88 -1.25
N LEU A 138 6.20 -4.25 -2.08
CA LEU A 138 6.28 -3.84 -3.47
C LEU A 138 6.49 -5.08 -4.34
N HIS A 139 5.63 -5.29 -5.33
CA HIS A 139 5.81 -6.35 -6.32
C HIS A 139 5.95 -5.80 -7.75
N SER A 140 6.53 -6.60 -8.63
CA SER A 140 6.75 -6.22 -10.02
C SER A 140 5.82 -6.98 -10.96
N HIS A 141 5.26 -6.29 -11.94
CA HIS A 141 4.55 -6.86 -13.07
C HIS A 141 5.45 -7.03 -14.32
N GLY A 142 6.78 -7.03 -14.13
CA GLY A 142 7.73 -7.16 -15.22
C GLY A 142 7.53 -6.06 -16.27
N ASN A 143 7.26 -6.44 -17.52
CA ASN A 143 7.02 -5.49 -18.61
C ASN A 143 5.55 -5.16 -18.86
N MET A 144 4.63 -5.70 -18.06
CA MET A 144 3.22 -5.32 -18.11
C MET A 144 3.01 -3.90 -17.55
N ARG A 145 1.85 -3.31 -17.86
CA ARG A 145 1.40 -2.07 -17.23
C ARG A 145 1.18 -2.26 -15.74
N VAL A 146 1.22 -1.18 -15.01
CA VAL A 146 1.02 -1.14 -13.56
C VAL A 146 -0.47 -1.07 -13.23
N PHE A 147 -0.97 -2.04 -12.49
CA PHE A 147 -2.32 -2.06 -11.91
C PHE A 147 -2.30 -2.93 -10.64
N PHE A 148 -3.30 -2.80 -9.79
CA PHE A 148 -3.53 -3.74 -8.69
C PHE A 148 -4.58 -4.76 -9.12
N SER A 149 -4.21 -6.03 -9.14
CA SER A 149 -5.09 -7.14 -9.54
C SER A 149 -6.09 -7.50 -8.44
N GLN A 150 -7.05 -8.38 -8.77
CA GLN A 150 -7.94 -8.95 -7.76
C GLN A 150 -7.19 -9.83 -6.76
N THR A 151 -6.14 -10.52 -7.20
CA THR A 151 -5.27 -11.31 -6.32
C THR A 151 -4.56 -10.40 -5.33
N ASP A 152 -3.96 -9.29 -5.79
CA ASP A 152 -3.33 -8.30 -4.89
C ASP A 152 -4.34 -7.79 -3.85
N ASN A 153 -5.57 -7.50 -4.30
CA ASN A 153 -6.64 -7.05 -3.40
C ASN A 153 -7.03 -8.11 -2.36
N ALA A 154 -6.97 -9.40 -2.70
CA ALA A 154 -7.26 -10.49 -1.78
C ALA A 154 -6.12 -10.70 -0.77
N ASP A 155 -4.86 -10.50 -1.16
CA ASP A 155 -3.68 -10.73 -0.33
C ASP A 155 -3.36 -9.53 0.59
N GLU A 156 -3.75 -8.32 0.20
CA GLU A 156 -3.48 -7.08 0.93
C GLU A 156 -4.47 -6.84 2.10
N GLN A 157 -4.45 -7.70 3.10
CA GLN A 157 -5.41 -7.70 4.21
C GLN A 157 -4.93 -6.96 5.48
N GLY A 158 -3.85 -6.18 5.41
CA GLY A 158 -3.27 -5.48 6.57
C GLY A 158 -3.40 -3.95 6.50
N ALA A 159 -3.00 -3.27 7.58
CA ALA A 159 -2.73 -1.84 7.58
C ALA A 159 -1.29 -1.61 7.13
N ARG A 160 -1.05 -1.37 5.82
CA ARG A 160 0.28 -1.31 5.21
C ARG A 160 0.30 -0.46 3.95
N LEU A 161 1.49 -0.09 3.49
CA LEU A 161 1.71 0.47 2.18
C LEU A 161 1.94 -0.66 1.17
N TYR A 162 1.33 -0.52 -0.01
CA TYR A 162 1.45 -1.48 -1.11
C TYR A 162 1.83 -0.74 -2.38
N ALA A 163 2.77 -1.31 -3.11
CA ALA A 163 3.26 -0.73 -4.35
C ALA A 163 3.38 -1.78 -5.44
N VAL A 164 3.20 -1.36 -6.68
CA VAL A 164 3.39 -2.19 -7.85
C VAL A 164 4.21 -1.41 -8.89
N ILE A 165 5.18 -2.10 -9.51
CA ILE A 165 6.02 -1.55 -10.57
C ILE A 165 5.86 -2.35 -11.86
N GLY A 166 5.99 -1.69 -13.00
CA GLY A 166 5.88 -2.33 -14.31
C GLY A 166 6.61 -1.59 -15.39
N ARG A 167 6.49 -2.06 -16.65
CA ARG A 167 7.20 -1.57 -17.82
C ARG A 167 8.71 -1.46 -17.63
N LEU A 168 9.29 -2.43 -16.91
CA LEU A 168 10.65 -2.33 -16.38
C LEU A 168 11.73 -2.15 -17.45
N ASP A 169 11.55 -2.66 -18.67
CA ASP A 169 12.52 -2.57 -19.76
C ASP A 169 12.33 -1.32 -20.66
N SER A 170 11.28 -0.50 -20.42
CA SER A 170 10.99 0.69 -21.25
C SER A 170 10.97 1.97 -20.40
N ASP A 171 9.78 2.42 -20.04
CA ASP A 171 9.51 3.60 -19.20
C ASP A 171 8.90 3.11 -17.87
N PRO A 172 9.73 2.85 -16.87
CA PRO A 172 9.27 2.23 -15.62
C PRO A 172 8.19 3.04 -14.93
N GLU A 173 7.11 2.36 -14.58
CA GLU A 173 5.94 2.96 -13.93
C GLU A 173 5.78 2.39 -12.52
N MET A 174 5.18 3.18 -11.62
CA MET A 174 4.85 2.73 -10.26
C MET A 174 3.52 3.31 -9.82
N ARG A 175 2.75 2.50 -9.11
CA ARG A 175 1.59 2.89 -8.31
C ARG A 175 1.84 2.56 -6.85
N LEU A 176 1.36 3.44 -5.99
CA LEU A 176 1.42 3.30 -4.54
C LEU A 176 0.04 3.51 -3.94
N ARG A 177 -0.31 2.71 -2.94
CA ARG A 177 -1.53 2.88 -2.15
C ARG A 177 -1.27 2.58 -0.67
N VAL A 178 -2.03 3.19 0.21
CA VAL A 178 -2.17 2.71 1.58
C VAL A 178 -3.39 1.81 1.66
N GLY A 179 -3.23 0.66 2.31
CA GLY A 179 -4.30 -0.28 2.61
C GLY A 179 -4.65 -0.27 4.09
N VAL A 180 -5.92 -0.44 4.39
CA VAL A 180 -6.46 -0.67 5.73
C VAL A 180 -7.50 -1.77 5.62
N TYR A 181 -7.08 -3.02 5.82
CA TYR A 181 -7.94 -4.20 5.90
C TYR A 181 -8.96 -4.30 4.74
N GLY A 182 -8.47 -4.23 3.49
CA GLY A 182 -9.30 -4.37 2.28
C GLY A 182 -9.91 -3.06 1.76
N TYR A 183 -9.52 -1.91 2.33
CA TYR A 183 -9.82 -0.58 1.79
C TYR A 183 -8.53 0.11 1.38
N TRP A 184 -8.53 0.82 0.26
CA TRP A 184 -7.31 1.41 -0.29
C TRP A 184 -7.49 2.89 -0.65
N LEU A 185 -6.41 3.65 -0.49
CA LEU A 185 -6.31 5.02 -0.95
C LEU A 185 -5.02 5.16 -1.79
N PRO A 186 -5.12 5.52 -3.08
CA PRO A 186 -3.96 5.83 -3.89
C PRO A 186 -3.17 7.00 -3.30
N LEU A 187 -1.84 6.91 -3.35
CA LEU A 187 -0.93 7.92 -2.84
C LEU A 187 0.09 8.31 -3.92
N PRO A 188 0.50 9.58 -3.99
CA PRO A 188 1.67 9.96 -4.76
C PRO A 188 2.92 9.31 -4.14
N LEU A 189 3.88 8.91 -4.97
CA LEU A 189 5.12 8.29 -4.49
C LEU A 189 5.84 9.16 -3.47
N THR A 190 5.80 10.49 -3.65
CA THR A 190 6.41 11.46 -2.75
C THR A 190 5.75 11.56 -1.36
N ALA A 191 4.59 10.95 -1.15
CA ALA A 191 4.02 10.83 0.19
C ALA A 191 4.84 9.89 1.09
N VAL A 192 5.57 8.94 0.49
CA VAL A 192 6.32 7.88 1.19
C VAL A 192 7.81 7.91 0.86
N PHE A 193 8.18 8.17 -0.39
CA PHE A 193 9.57 8.23 -0.85
C PHE A 193 10.09 9.66 -0.93
N THR A 194 11.39 9.85 -0.84
CA THR A 194 12.02 11.19 -0.94
C THR A 194 11.80 11.86 -2.30
N ASN A 195 11.67 11.07 -3.35
CA ASN A 195 11.24 11.45 -4.71
C ASN A 195 10.78 10.19 -5.46
N ASN A 196 10.44 10.30 -6.73
CA ASN A 196 9.92 9.18 -7.54
C ASN A 196 10.97 8.15 -7.97
N GLY A 197 12.27 8.41 -7.70
CA GLY A 197 13.35 7.56 -8.21
C GLY A 197 13.27 7.43 -9.73
N PRO A 198 13.46 6.20 -10.27
CA PRO A 198 13.42 5.95 -11.71
C PRO A 198 12.00 5.75 -12.28
N PHE A 199 10.95 5.93 -11.48
CA PHE A 199 9.59 5.56 -11.86
C PHE A 199 8.72 6.77 -12.21
N LYS A 200 7.89 6.62 -13.24
CA LYS A 200 6.75 7.50 -13.49
C LYS A 200 5.67 7.21 -12.43
N ASP A 201 5.22 8.25 -11.72
CA ASP A 201 4.15 8.17 -10.72
C ASP A 201 2.78 8.18 -11.39
N LEU A 202 1.99 7.12 -11.21
CA LEU A 202 0.67 6.95 -11.81
C LEU A 202 -0.49 7.16 -10.83
N HIS A 203 -0.30 7.82 -9.70
CA HIS A 203 -1.35 7.99 -8.68
C HIS A 203 -2.60 8.74 -9.17
N GLN A 204 -2.47 9.63 -10.16
CA GLN A 204 -3.58 10.43 -10.71
C GLN A 204 -4.23 9.81 -11.94
N GLU A 205 -3.63 8.80 -12.56
CA GLU A 205 -4.24 8.13 -13.70
C GLU A 205 -5.40 7.26 -13.21
N LYS A 206 -6.61 7.54 -13.70
CA LYS A 206 -7.78 6.70 -13.40
C LYS A 206 -7.52 5.29 -13.90
N ASP A 207 -7.91 4.29 -13.10
CA ASP A 207 -7.97 2.91 -13.60
C ASP A 207 -9.08 2.87 -14.68
N ASP A 208 -8.68 2.82 -15.94
CA ASP A 208 -9.61 2.64 -17.07
C ASP A 208 -10.31 1.26 -17.05
N ASP A 209 -9.91 0.38 -16.14
CA ASP A 209 -10.43 -0.98 -16.00
C ASP A 209 -11.76 -1.10 -15.24
N LYS A 210 -12.34 -0.01 -14.71
CA LYS A 210 -13.68 -0.05 -14.07
C LYS A 210 -14.86 -0.10 -15.05
N GLN A 211 -14.63 -0.21 -16.37
CA GLN A 211 -15.70 -0.26 -17.40
C GLN A 211 -15.87 -1.63 -18.06
N ARG A 212 -15.37 -2.73 -17.48
CA ARG A 212 -15.69 -4.08 -17.96
C ARG A 212 -16.21 -4.97 -16.83
N LEU A 213 -17.40 -4.67 -16.39
CA LEU A 213 -18.31 -5.60 -15.71
C LEU A 213 -19.65 -5.54 -16.41
#